data_4fc89f1f45e27e0386cf7e1d1bb11afd
#
_entry.id   4fc89f1f45e27e0386cf7e1d1bb11afd
#
_cell.length_a   1.000
_cell.length_b   1.000
_cell.length_c   1.000
_cell.angle_alpha   90.00
_cell.angle_beta   90.00
_cell.angle_gamma   90.00
#
_symmetry.space_group_name_H-M   'P 1'
#
loop_
_entity.id
_entity.type
_entity.pdbx_description
1 polymer ?
#
loop_
_entity_poly.entity_id
_entity_poly.type
_entity_poly.pdbx_seq_one_letter_code
_entity_poly.pdbx_strand_id
1 'polypeptide(L)'
;PAMVGVGCMAAGSVLNRLVIAANGGHMPVYPTLSYLTGYARPDMFGVLDTLHVLGGEGTRLAFLSDVIDFGYSILSIGDVLIHLYVCIMLYALIRAVNARYGVTETGRSIGRSAAQN
;
A
#
# COMPACT_ATOMS: atom_id res chain seq x y z
N PRO A 1 8.64 -14.63 4.50
CA PRO A 1 8.07 -13.28 4.33
C PRO A 1 7.76 -12.93 2.88
N ALA A 2 8.64 -13.27 1.93
CA ALA A 2 8.44 -12.96 0.52
C ALA A 2 7.16 -13.59 -0.06
N MET A 3 6.85 -14.84 0.30
CA MET A 3 5.63 -15.52 -0.14
C MET A 3 4.37 -14.85 0.40
N VAL A 4 4.40 -14.40 1.66
CA VAL A 4 3.31 -13.64 2.27
C VAL A 4 3.13 -12.28 1.57
N GLY A 5 4.24 -11.60 1.27
CA GLY A 5 4.21 -10.34 0.54
C GLY A 5 3.59 -10.47 -0.85
N VAL A 6 4.00 -11.47 -1.61
CA VAL A 6 3.44 -11.76 -2.94
C VAL A 6 1.95 -12.08 -2.84
N GLY A 7 1.54 -12.85 -1.83
CA GLY A 7 0.13 -13.14 -1.56
C GLY A 7 -0.69 -11.88 -1.28
N CYS A 8 -0.17 -10.96 -0.46
CA CYS A 8 -0.81 -9.67 -0.18
C CYS A 8 -0.96 -8.81 -1.44
N MET A 9 0.07 -8.74 -2.28
CA MET A 9 0.02 -8.00 -3.54
C MET A 9 -1.02 -8.59 -4.49
N ALA A 10 -1.03 -9.90 -4.66
CA ALA A 10 -1.98 -10.58 -5.51
C ALA A 10 -3.42 -10.39 -5.02
N ALA A 11 -3.67 -10.58 -3.71
CA ALA A 11 -4.99 -10.40 -3.12
C ALA A 11 -5.47 -8.95 -3.26
N GLY A 12 -4.62 -7.97 -2.97
CA GLY A 12 -4.96 -6.55 -3.11
C GLY A 12 -5.30 -6.18 -4.54
N SER A 13 -4.52 -6.66 -5.51
CA SER A 13 -4.77 -6.40 -6.93
C SER A 13 -6.07 -7.05 -7.41
N VAL A 14 -6.38 -8.26 -6.96
CA VAL A 14 -7.64 -8.94 -7.29
C VAL A 14 -8.83 -8.18 -6.71
N LEU A 15 -8.75 -7.74 -5.44
CA LEU A 15 -9.82 -6.98 -4.80
C LEU A 15 -10.09 -5.67 -5.55
N ASN A 16 -9.05 -4.92 -5.91
CA ASN A 16 -9.20 -3.69 -6.68
C ASN A 16 -9.83 -3.93 -8.04
N ARG A 17 -9.40 -4.98 -8.76
CA ARG A 17 -9.98 -5.34 -10.06
C ARG A 17 -11.44 -5.75 -9.96
N LEU A 18 -11.81 -6.47 -8.90
CA LEU A 18 -13.21 -6.86 -8.68
C LEU A 18 -14.10 -5.63 -8.50
N VAL A 19 -13.67 -4.66 -7.70
CA VAL A 19 -14.42 -3.42 -7.48
C VAL A 19 -14.56 -2.64 -8.77
N ILE A 20 -13.48 -2.46 -9.51
CA ILE A 20 -13.48 -1.72 -10.77
C ILE A 20 -14.40 -2.41 -11.79
N ALA A 21 -14.33 -3.72 -11.91
CA ALA A 21 -15.19 -4.49 -12.82
C ALA A 21 -16.65 -4.42 -12.42
N ALA A 22 -16.96 -4.46 -11.11
CA ALA A 22 -18.33 -4.36 -10.60
C ALA A 22 -18.96 -2.99 -10.81
N ASN A 23 -18.14 -1.94 -11.02
CA ASN A 23 -18.57 -0.56 -11.17
C ASN A 23 -18.29 0.00 -12.58
N GLY A 24 -18.40 -0.84 -13.59
CA GLY A 24 -18.33 -0.43 -15.00
C GLY A 24 -16.95 0.05 -15.45
N GLY A 25 -15.88 -0.44 -14.85
CA GLY A 25 -14.50 -0.06 -15.19
C GLY A 25 -13.98 1.15 -14.40
N HIS A 26 -14.70 1.58 -13.36
CA HIS A 26 -14.32 2.73 -12.52
C HIS A 26 -14.13 2.33 -11.06
N MET A 27 -13.17 2.96 -10.39
CA MET A 27 -12.94 2.80 -8.96
C MET A 27 -13.74 3.86 -8.20
N PRO A 28 -14.76 3.48 -7.41
CA PRO A 28 -15.51 4.42 -6.59
C PRO A 28 -14.65 4.99 -5.46
N VAL A 29 -14.79 6.28 -5.17
CA VAL A 29 -14.04 6.99 -4.14
C VAL A 29 -15.02 7.66 -3.19
N TYR A 30 -14.74 7.58 -1.89
CA TYR A 30 -15.53 8.22 -0.84
C TYR A 30 -14.66 9.22 -0.07
N PRO A 31 -14.45 10.43 -0.62
CA PRO A 31 -13.64 11.43 0.06
C PRO A 31 -14.36 11.97 1.30
N THR A 32 -13.61 12.16 2.39
CA THR A 32 -14.08 12.79 3.63
C THR A 32 -13.08 13.86 4.09
N LEU A 33 -11.95 13.45 4.66
CA LEU A 33 -10.89 14.36 5.07
C LEU A 33 -10.23 15.07 3.88
N SER A 34 -10.15 14.44 2.73
CA SER A 34 -9.56 15.03 1.53
C SER A 34 -10.33 16.26 1.03
N TYR A 35 -11.62 16.35 1.28
CA TYR A 35 -12.39 17.56 1.00
C TYR A 35 -12.01 18.71 1.93
N LEU A 36 -11.72 18.41 3.20
CA LEU A 36 -11.32 19.43 4.18
C LEU A 36 -9.91 19.97 3.91
N THR A 37 -9.01 19.14 3.42
CA THR A 37 -7.64 19.53 3.11
C THR A 37 -7.48 20.15 1.72
N GLY A 38 -8.51 20.04 0.87
CA GLY A 38 -8.45 20.47 -0.53
C GLY A 38 -7.74 19.48 -1.46
N TYR A 39 -7.32 18.31 -0.96
CA TYR A 39 -6.71 17.27 -1.77
C TYR A 39 -7.67 16.72 -2.83
N ALA A 40 -8.95 16.56 -2.49
CA ALA A 40 -9.98 16.14 -3.40
C ALA A 40 -11.06 17.23 -3.54
N ARG A 41 -11.59 17.38 -4.75
CA ARG A 41 -12.72 18.26 -5.05
C ARG A 41 -13.74 17.50 -5.91
N PRO A 42 -15.05 17.72 -5.72
CA PRO A 42 -16.06 16.97 -6.47
C PRO A 42 -15.94 17.12 -8.00
N ASP A 43 -15.46 18.25 -8.49
CA ASP A 43 -15.27 18.54 -9.91
C ASP A 43 -14.09 17.82 -10.55
N MET A 44 -13.22 17.19 -9.77
CA MET A 44 -12.06 16.43 -10.27
C MET A 44 -12.46 15.07 -10.84
N PHE A 45 -13.53 14.47 -10.32
CA PHE A 45 -13.94 13.12 -10.70
C PHE A 45 -14.69 13.13 -12.02
N GLY A 46 -14.26 12.25 -12.94
CA GLY A 46 -14.83 12.12 -14.26
C GLY A 46 -14.33 13.14 -15.29
N VAL A 47 -13.63 14.19 -14.87
CA VAL A 47 -13.04 15.20 -15.76
C VAL A 47 -11.52 15.07 -15.83
N LEU A 48 -10.86 15.09 -14.67
CA LEU A 48 -9.40 15.02 -14.58
C LEU A 48 -8.91 13.58 -14.40
N ASP A 49 -9.74 12.71 -13.85
CA ASP A 49 -9.44 11.31 -13.61
C ASP A 49 -10.55 10.44 -14.18
N THR A 50 -10.21 9.64 -15.20
CA THR A 50 -11.18 8.76 -15.88
C THR A 50 -11.37 7.42 -15.17
N LEU A 51 -10.46 7.01 -14.29
CA LEU A 51 -10.55 5.77 -13.53
C LEU A 51 -11.42 5.92 -12.29
N HIS A 52 -11.23 6.99 -11.52
CA HIS A 52 -11.91 7.22 -10.26
C HIS A 52 -13.20 7.99 -10.44
N VAL A 53 -14.24 7.58 -9.75
CA VAL A 53 -15.55 8.24 -9.73
C VAL A 53 -16.04 8.39 -8.30
N LEU A 54 -16.91 9.36 -8.02
CA LEU A 54 -17.52 9.48 -6.70
C LEU A 54 -18.42 8.28 -6.41
N GLY A 55 -18.25 7.69 -5.24
CA GLY A 55 -19.14 6.64 -4.74
C GLY A 55 -20.51 7.20 -4.36
N GLY A 56 -21.52 6.35 -4.44
CA GLY A 56 -22.89 6.69 -4.11
C GLY A 56 -23.75 5.45 -3.85
N GLU A 57 -25.06 5.63 -3.82
CA GLU A 57 -26.01 4.55 -3.51
C GLU A 57 -25.95 3.38 -4.51
N GLY A 58 -25.63 3.66 -5.78
CA GLY A 58 -25.49 2.64 -6.82
C GLY A 58 -24.15 1.93 -6.84
N THR A 59 -23.23 2.24 -5.93
CA THR A 59 -21.90 1.65 -5.90
C THR A 59 -21.96 0.19 -5.46
N ARG A 60 -21.37 -0.70 -6.24
CA ARG A 60 -21.22 -2.11 -5.88
C ARG A 60 -19.90 -2.33 -5.16
N LEU A 61 -19.89 -3.23 -4.17
CA LEU A 61 -18.72 -3.54 -3.34
C LEU A 61 -18.11 -2.26 -2.71
N ALA A 62 -18.96 -1.37 -2.20
CA ALA A 62 -18.55 -0.09 -1.64
C ALA A 62 -17.48 -0.22 -0.55
N PHE A 63 -17.57 -1.26 0.29
CA PHE A 63 -16.60 -1.50 1.37
C PHE A 63 -15.20 -1.87 0.88
N LEU A 64 -15.05 -2.29 -0.38
CA LEU A 64 -13.74 -2.58 -1.02
C LEU A 64 -13.24 -1.44 -1.89
N SER A 65 -14.02 -0.38 -2.05
CA SER A 65 -13.62 0.78 -2.84
C SER A 65 -12.74 1.74 -2.02
N ASP A 66 -12.40 2.88 -2.58
CA ASP A 66 -11.54 3.88 -1.93
C ASP A 66 -12.29 4.61 -0.80
N VAL A 67 -12.36 3.99 0.36
CA VAL A 67 -13.10 4.47 1.53
C VAL A 67 -12.22 4.97 2.67
N ILE A 68 -10.92 4.68 2.63
CA ILE A 68 -9.96 5.08 3.67
C ILE A 68 -9.31 6.40 3.26
N ASP A 69 -9.74 7.49 3.87
CA ASP A 69 -9.30 8.84 3.53
C ASP A 69 -8.42 9.41 4.64
N PHE A 70 -7.15 9.65 4.32
CA PHE A 70 -6.16 10.26 5.24
C PHE A 70 -6.04 11.78 5.05
N GLY A 71 -6.86 12.40 4.20
CA GLY A 71 -6.80 13.82 3.90
C GLY A 71 -5.82 14.19 2.77
N TYR A 72 -4.86 13.36 2.47
CA TYR A 72 -3.90 13.54 1.37
C TYR A 72 -3.78 12.29 0.48
N SER A 73 -4.46 11.23 0.84
CA SER A 73 -4.52 9.98 0.08
C SER A 73 -5.80 9.24 0.43
N ILE A 74 -6.46 8.69 -0.56
CA ILE A 74 -7.66 7.88 -0.39
C ILE A 74 -7.35 6.48 -0.90
N LEU A 75 -7.53 5.49 -0.03
CA LEU A 75 -7.10 4.12 -0.28
C LEU A 75 -8.27 3.15 -0.16
N SER A 76 -8.22 2.08 -0.94
CA SER A 76 -9.06 0.90 -0.77
C SER A 76 -8.39 -0.13 0.15
N ILE A 77 -9.14 -1.14 0.58
CA ILE A 77 -8.57 -2.29 1.30
C ILE A 77 -7.53 -3.01 0.42
N GLY A 78 -7.78 -3.10 -0.89
CA GLY A 78 -6.82 -3.65 -1.83
C GLY A 78 -5.51 -2.88 -1.84
N ASP A 79 -5.57 -1.55 -1.81
CA ASP A 79 -4.37 -0.70 -1.74
C ASP A 79 -3.59 -0.91 -0.45
N VAL A 80 -4.28 -1.08 0.68
CA VAL A 80 -3.64 -1.40 1.96
C VAL A 80 -2.86 -2.71 1.88
N LEU A 81 -3.42 -3.73 1.24
CA LEU A 81 -2.73 -5.01 1.05
C LEU A 81 -1.50 -4.87 0.15
N ILE A 82 -1.59 -4.06 -0.91
CA ILE A 82 -0.46 -3.78 -1.80
C ILE A 82 0.64 -3.03 -1.05
N HIS A 83 0.29 -2.04 -0.25
CA HIS A 83 1.27 -1.32 0.59
C HIS A 83 1.90 -2.24 1.64
N LEU A 84 1.13 -3.15 2.21
CA LEU A 84 1.65 -4.17 3.13
C LEU A 84 2.70 -5.06 2.45
N TYR A 85 2.48 -5.44 1.20
CA TYR A 85 3.49 -6.13 0.40
C TYR A 85 4.80 -5.34 0.35
N VAL A 86 4.73 -4.06 0.03
CA VAL A 86 5.93 -3.20 -0.03
C VAL A 86 6.65 -3.17 1.32
N CYS A 87 5.92 -3.03 2.43
CA CYS A 87 6.48 -3.04 3.78
C CYS A 87 7.16 -4.37 4.11
N ILE A 88 6.54 -5.50 3.77
CA ILE A 88 7.09 -6.84 4.00
C ILE A 88 8.38 -7.03 3.19
N MET A 89 8.40 -6.63 1.93
CA MET A 89 9.57 -6.75 1.07
C MET A 89 10.71 -5.87 1.55
N LEU A 90 10.42 -4.65 1.99
CA LEU A 90 11.41 -3.73 2.56
C LEU A 90 12.00 -4.30 3.86
N TYR A 91 11.16 -4.83 4.74
CA TYR A 91 11.59 -5.49 5.97
C TYR A 91 12.51 -6.69 5.68
N ALA A 92 12.12 -7.55 4.74
CA ALA A 92 12.92 -8.70 4.32
C ALA A 92 14.28 -8.26 3.76
N LEU A 93 14.31 -7.18 2.96
CA LEU A 93 15.55 -6.61 2.42
C LEU A 93 16.45 -6.10 3.54
N ILE A 94 15.91 -5.33 4.50
CA ILE A 94 16.66 -4.80 5.63
C ILE A 94 17.25 -5.94 6.46
N ARG A 95 16.48 -6.98 6.74
CA ARG A 95 16.99 -8.16 7.45
C ARG A 95 18.12 -8.85 6.70
N ALA A 96 18.00 -9.02 5.40
CA ALA A 96 19.03 -9.66 4.58
C ALA A 96 20.32 -8.83 4.58
N VAL A 97 20.21 -7.49 4.45
CA VAL A 97 21.36 -6.57 4.51
C VAL A 97 22.02 -6.62 5.88
N ASN A 98 21.24 -6.55 6.96
CA ASN A 98 21.79 -6.60 8.33
C ASN A 98 22.46 -7.93 8.61
N ALA A 99 21.90 -9.05 8.16
CA ALA A 99 22.51 -10.37 8.32
C ALA A 99 23.86 -10.45 7.61
N ARG A 100 23.97 -9.84 6.42
CA ARG A 100 25.21 -9.86 5.62
C ARG A 100 26.30 -8.95 6.19
N TYR A 101 25.95 -7.75 6.63
CA TYR A 101 26.92 -6.76 7.12
C TYR A 101 27.10 -6.78 8.63
N GLY A 102 26.07 -7.14 9.42
CA GLY A 102 26.14 -7.30 10.86
C GLY A 102 27.11 -8.39 11.30
N VAL A 103 27.15 -9.51 10.59
CA VAL A 103 28.13 -10.58 10.84
C VAL A 103 29.56 -10.09 10.62
N THR A 104 29.79 -9.23 9.65
CA THR A 104 31.10 -8.66 9.37
C THR A 104 31.60 -7.75 10.49
N GLU A 105 30.71 -6.93 11.07
CA GLU A 105 31.05 -6.05 12.19
C GLU A 105 31.37 -6.84 13.47
N THR A 106 30.58 -7.86 13.77
CA THR A 106 30.80 -8.73 14.93
C THR A 106 32.13 -9.49 14.78
N GLY A 107 32.42 -9.99 13.61
CA GLY A 107 33.71 -10.63 13.32
C GLY A 107 34.91 -9.69 13.50
N ARG A 108 34.77 -8.43 13.10
CA ARG A 108 35.80 -7.39 13.29
C ARG A 108 36.01 -7.04 14.75
N SER A 109 34.93 -6.94 15.54
CA SER A 109 35.04 -6.62 16.96
C SER A 109 35.72 -7.74 17.77
N ILE A 110 35.40 -8.96 17.46
CA ILE A 110 36.05 -10.14 18.09
C ILE A 110 37.52 -10.22 17.70
N GLY A 111 37.85 -9.99 16.43
CA GLY A 111 39.24 -9.97 15.96
C GLY A 111 40.09 -8.89 16.61
N ARG A 112 39.53 -7.70 16.84
CA ARG A 112 40.23 -6.62 17.56
C ARG A 112 40.47 -6.94 19.04
N SER A 113 39.50 -7.52 19.73
CA SER A 113 39.65 -7.91 21.12
C SER A 113 40.70 -9.00 21.29
N ALA A 114 40.74 -9.97 20.39
CA ALA A 114 41.76 -11.02 20.43
C ALA A 114 43.16 -10.51 20.11
N ALA A 115 43.32 -9.48 19.31
CA ALA A 115 44.61 -8.89 18.93
C ALA A 115 45.22 -7.99 20.04
N GLN A 116 44.41 -7.55 21.03
CA GLN A 116 44.84 -6.66 22.13
C GLN A 116 45.25 -7.42 23.40
N ASN A 117 44.98 -8.71 23.47
CA ASN A 117 45.37 -9.61 24.59
C ASN A 117 46.57 -10.50 24.17
#